data_0621cc169b0fd1f586506e2a418ec6d6
#
_entry.id   0621cc169b0fd1f586506e2a418ec6d6
#
_cell.length_a   1.000
_cell.length_b   1.000
_cell.length_c   1.000
_cell.angle_alpha   90.00
_cell.angle_beta   90.00
_cell.angle_gamma   90.00
#
_symmetry.space_group_name_H-M   'P 1'
#
loop_
_entity.id
_entity.type
_entity.pdbx_description
1 polymer ?
#
loop_
_entity_poly.entity_id
_entity_poly.type
_entity_poly.pdbx_seq_one_letter_code
_entity_poly.pdbx_strand_id
1 'polypeptide(L)' 'MAKVKVTQVRSVIRRPGDQKKTMIALGLKGINKSVEHEGTPQIMGMINKVKHLVNVEEIK' A
#
# COMPACT_ATOMS: atom_id res chain seq x y z
N MET A 1 -7.54 8.83 -15.41
CA MET A 1 -6.38 8.72 -14.54
C MET A 1 -6.16 7.27 -14.19
N ALA A 2 -4.93 6.86 -14.02
CA ALA A 2 -4.62 5.47 -13.73
C ALA A 2 -4.97 5.13 -12.29
N LYS A 3 -5.50 3.95 -12.10
CA LYS A 3 -5.71 3.40 -10.75
C LYS A 3 -4.63 2.37 -10.45
N VAL A 4 -4.32 2.22 -9.19
CA VAL A 4 -3.37 1.21 -8.74
C VAL A 4 -4.04 0.29 -7.73
N LYS A 5 -3.73 -0.99 -7.84
CA LYS A 5 -4.17 -1.99 -6.87
C LYS A 5 -2.99 -2.35 -5.99
N VAL A 6 -3.14 -2.19 -4.70
CA VAL A 6 -2.09 -2.45 -3.73
C VAL A 6 -2.51 -3.65 -2.89
N THR A 7 -1.68 -4.67 -2.86
CA THR A 7 -1.94 -5.88 -2.09
C THR A 7 -0.84 -6.04 -1.05
N GLN A 8 -1.20 -6.21 0.21
CA GLN A 8 -0.22 -6.46 1.26
C GLN A 8 0.28 -7.90 1.14
N VAL A 9 1.59 -8.08 0.99
CA VAL A 9 2.19 -9.41 0.86
C VAL A 9 3.06 -9.78 2.05
N ARG A 10 3.38 -8.83 2.93
CA ARG A 10 4.19 -9.08 4.12
C ARG A 10 3.58 -8.42 5.34
N SER A 11 3.84 -9.00 6.51
CA SER A 11 3.34 -8.48 7.78
C SER A 11 4.07 -7.19 8.18
N VAL A 12 3.33 -6.28 8.86
CA VAL A 12 3.91 -5.04 9.40
C VAL A 12 4.27 -5.17 10.88
N ILE A 13 4.13 -6.36 11.48
CA ILE A 13 4.27 -6.55 12.92
C ILE A 13 5.63 -6.06 13.44
N ARG A 14 6.70 -6.27 12.68
CA ARG A 14 8.06 -5.87 13.08
C ARG A 14 8.57 -4.66 12.32
N ARG A 15 7.67 -3.87 11.74
CA ARG A 15 8.07 -2.71 10.94
C ARG A 15 7.89 -1.44 11.75
N PRO A 16 8.62 -0.35 11.37
CA PRO A 16 8.46 0.93 12.06
C PRO A 16 7.02 1.41 12.06
N GLY A 17 6.66 2.21 13.08
CA GLY A 17 5.31 2.72 13.21
C GLY A 17 4.84 3.54 12.02
N ASP A 18 5.75 4.26 11.36
CA ASP A 18 5.42 5.03 10.17
C ASP A 18 4.90 4.14 9.05
N GLN A 19 5.50 2.97 8.87
CA GLN A 19 5.07 2.03 7.86
C GLN A 19 3.71 1.43 8.21
N LYS A 20 3.49 1.13 9.48
CA LYS A 20 2.17 0.66 9.94
C LYS A 20 1.10 1.70 9.66
N LYS A 21 1.36 2.96 9.99
CA LYS A 21 0.41 4.05 9.76
C LYS A 21 0.12 4.21 8.27
N THR A 22 1.14 4.11 7.44
CA THR A 22 0.98 4.19 6.00
C THR A 22 0.10 3.06 5.47
N MET A 23 0.32 1.84 5.94
CA MET A 23 -0.49 0.69 5.53
C MET A 23 -1.95 0.88 5.93
N ILE A 24 -2.20 1.37 7.14
CA ILE A 24 -3.56 1.64 7.62
C ILE A 24 -4.20 2.74 6.78
N ALA A 25 -3.46 3.79 6.48
CA ALA A 25 -3.95 4.89 5.66
C ALA A 25 -4.30 4.44 4.24
N LEU A 26 -3.58 3.45 3.72
CA LEU A 26 -3.91 2.83 2.43
C LEU A 26 -5.10 1.89 2.50
N GLY A 27 -5.55 1.52 3.71
CA GLY A 27 -6.66 0.61 3.89
C GLY A 27 -6.26 -0.86 3.97
N LEU A 28 -4.98 -1.14 4.11
CA LEU A 28 -4.47 -2.51 4.16
C LEU A 28 -4.47 -2.97 5.62
N LYS A 29 -5.29 -3.95 5.94
CA LYS A 29 -5.48 -4.40 7.32
C LYS A 29 -4.91 -5.79 7.60
N GLY A 30 -4.32 -6.43 6.60
CA GLY A 30 -3.76 -7.75 6.80
C GLY A 30 -3.11 -8.29 5.55
N ILE A 31 -2.41 -9.40 5.70
CA ILE A 31 -1.74 -10.05 4.58
C ILE A 31 -2.78 -10.53 3.56
N ASN A 32 -2.47 -10.39 2.30
CA ASN A 32 -3.33 -10.76 1.17
C ASN A 32 -4.57 -9.89 1.02
N LYS A 33 -4.66 -8.80 1.77
CA LYS A 33 -5.70 -7.80 1.55
C LYS A 33 -5.25 -6.84 0.45
N SER A 34 -6.18 -6.48 -0.41
CA SER A 34 -5.90 -5.56 -1.51
C SER A 34 -6.88 -4.41 -1.50
N VAL A 35 -6.41 -3.26 -1.97
CA VAL A 35 -7.22 -2.07 -2.11
C VAL A 35 -6.87 -1.39 -3.42
N GLU A 36 -7.82 -0.64 -3.96
CA GLU A 36 -7.59 0.15 -5.16
C GLU A 36 -7.56 1.63 -4.79
N HIS A 37 -6.62 2.34 -5.36
CA HIS A 37 -6.47 3.78 -5.17
C HIS A 37 -6.20 4.45 -6.51
N GLU A 38 -6.50 5.74 -6.58
CA GLU A 38 -6.06 6.52 -7.72
C GLU A 38 -4.56 6.76 -7.62
N GLY A 39 -3.88 6.78 -8.77
CA GLY A 39 -2.44 6.97 -8.83
C GLY A 39 -2.02 8.43 -8.64
N THR A 40 -2.52 9.09 -7.58
CA THR A 40 -2.12 10.46 -7.26
C THR A 40 -0.72 10.49 -6.68
N PRO A 41 -0.02 11.64 -6.74
CA PRO A 41 1.30 11.75 -6.13
C PRO A 41 1.31 11.40 -4.64
N GLN A 42 0.25 11.75 -3.91
CA GLN A 42 0.16 11.40 -2.48
C GLN A 42 0.11 9.89 -2.27
N ILE A 43 -0.73 9.21 -3.03
CA ILE A 43 -0.88 7.76 -2.92
C ILE A 43 0.41 7.07 -3.36
N MET A 44 1.02 7.53 -4.44
CA MET A 44 2.27 6.93 -4.92
C MET A 44 3.40 7.13 -3.90
N GLY A 45 3.44 8.27 -3.22
CA GLY A 45 4.41 8.50 -2.15
C GLY A 45 4.22 7.56 -0.97
N MET A 46 2.98 7.31 -0.58
CA MET A 46 2.67 6.38 0.50
C MET A 46 3.06 4.95 0.11
N ILE A 47 2.72 4.54 -1.09
CA ILE A 47 3.06 3.22 -1.62
C ILE A 47 4.58 3.04 -1.65
N ASN A 48 5.30 4.07 -2.07
CA ASN A 48 6.76 4.00 -2.16
C ASN A 48 7.42 3.75 -0.80
N LYS A 49 6.81 4.23 0.28
CA LYS A 49 7.32 3.99 1.64
C LYS A 49 7.20 2.53 2.05
N VAL A 50 6.20 1.83 1.53
CA VAL A 50 5.90 0.46 1.95
C VAL A 50 5.96 -0.53 0.78
N LYS A 51 6.57 -0.15 -0.33
CA LYS A 51 6.61 -0.99 -1.52
C LYS A 51 7.25 -2.36 -1.28
N HIS A 52 8.10 -2.46 -0.28
CA HIS A 52 8.72 -3.74 0.09
C HIS A 52 7.76 -4.67 0.85
N LEU A 53 6.60 -4.14 1.26
CA LEU A 53 5.58 -4.89 1.99
C LEU A 53 4.37 -5.19 1.14
N VAL A 54 4.27 -4.58 -0.04
CA VAL A 54 3.08 -4.68 -0.87
C VAL A 54 3.47 -4.98 -2.31
N ASN A 55 2.49 -5.50 -3.04
CA ASN A 55 2.58 -5.65 -4.48
C ASN A 55 1.67 -4.61 -5.12
N VAL A 56 2.17 -3.87 -6.08
CA VAL A 56 1.41 -2.80 -6.74
C VAL A 56 1.17 -3.18 -8.18
N GLU A 57 -0.09 -3.16 -8.57
CA GLU A 57 -0.49 -3.38 -9.96
C GLU A 57 -1.18 -2.13 -10.50
N GLU A 58 -0.82 -1.76 -11.70
CA GLU A 58 -1.47 -0.65 -12.37
C GLU A 58 -2.73 -1.16 -13.06
N ILE A 59 -3.84 -0.49 -12.76
CA ILE A 59 -5.15 -0.81 -13.35
C ILE A 59 -5.54 0.36 -14.25
N LYS A 60 -5.90 0.05 -15.45
CA LYS A 60 -6.39 1.08 -16.38
C LYS A 60 -7.89 1.20 -16.32
#